data_436b6657bdd35c22f01e468e108c9010
#
_entry.id   436b6657bdd35c22f01e468e108c9010
#
_cell.length_a   1.000
_cell.length_b   1.000
_cell.length_c   1.000
_cell.angle_alpha   90.00
_cell.angle_beta   90.00
_cell.angle_gamma   90.00
#
_symmetry.space_group_name_H-M   'P 1'
#
loop_
_entity.id
_entity.type
_entity.pdbx_description
1 polymer ?
#
loop_
_entity_poly.entity_id
_entity_poly.type
_entity_poly.pdbx_seq_one_letter_code
_entity_poly.pdbx_strand_id
1 'polypeptide(L)'
;MHKLTKYKICGDVNTTITGKLLYLILYELSDQNGEIIIPQRRISSALRISKSTVSRNLRRLRDGGYIYIDPRYHAEGGRVANKYIVRCN
;
A
#
# COMPACT_ATOMS: atom_id res chain seq x y z
N MET A 1 17.06 19.23 -14.40
CA MET A 1 16.34 19.36 -13.12
C MET A 1 15.51 18.11 -12.88
N HIS A 2 15.57 17.57 -11.69
CA HIS A 2 14.83 16.36 -11.35
C HIS A 2 13.39 16.69 -10.96
N LYS A 3 12.46 15.89 -11.47
CA LYS A 3 11.06 16.03 -11.08
C LYS A 3 10.78 15.15 -9.87
N LEU A 4 10.34 15.75 -8.79
CA LEU A 4 10.06 15.05 -7.54
C LEU A 4 8.57 14.87 -7.27
N THR A 5 7.73 15.06 -8.30
CA THR A 5 6.27 15.05 -8.14
C THR A 5 5.74 13.79 -7.46
N LYS A 6 6.20 12.63 -7.90
CA LYS A 6 5.75 11.35 -7.33
C LYS A 6 6.18 11.19 -5.86
N TYR A 7 7.38 11.67 -5.53
CA TYR A 7 7.84 11.60 -4.15
C TYR A 7 7.11 12.61 -3.26
N LYS A 8 6.75 13.75 -3.83
CA LYS A 8 5.95 14.75 -3.13
C LYS A 8 4.58 14.19 -2.76
N ILE A 9 3.96 13.43 -3.67
CA ILE A 9 2.67 12.78 -3.40
C ILE A 9 2.77 11.92 -2.16
N CYS A 10 3.79 11.06 -2.07
CA CYS A 10 3.95 10.20 -0.88
C CYS A 10 4.39 11.02 0.35
N GLY A 11 5.14 12.09 0.15
CA GLY A 11 5.57 12.97 1.23
C GLY A 11 4.40 13.71 1.89
N ASP A 12 3.35 14.00 1.14
CA ASP A 12 2.17 14.70 1.64
C ASP A 12 1.24 13.78 2.44
N VAL A 13 1.47 12.46 2.40
CA VAL A 13 0.70 11.52 3.22
C VAL A 13 1.14 11.67 4.67
N ASN A 14 0.19 12.00 5.56
CA ASN A 14 0.48 12.23 6.96
C ASN A 14 0.59 10.91 7.71
N THR A 15 1.79 10.32 7.70
CA THR A 15 2.05 9.04 8.33
C THR A 15 3.54 8.87 8.61
N THR A 16 3.94 7.69 9.09
CA THR A 16 5.34 7.36 9.34
C THR A 16 6.13 7.28 8.03
N ILE A 17 7.45 7.32 8.13
CA ILE A 17 8.33 7.14 6.96
C ILE A 17 8.06 5.80 6.29
N THR A 18 7.89 4.73 7.08
CA THR A 18 7.54 3.42 6.55
C THR A 18 6.20 3.46 5.82
N GLY A 19 5.21 4.16 6.38
CA GLY A 19 3.92 4.32 5.74
C GLY A 19 4.02 5.08 4.42
N LYS A 20 4.83 6.13 4.37
CA LYS A 20 5.05 6.88 3.13
C LYS A 20 5.68 5.99 2.06
N LEU A 21 6.65 5.16 2.44
CA LEU A 21 7.27 4.22 1.52
C LEU A 21 6.27 3.20 0.99
N LEU A 22 5.43 2.66 1.88
CA LEU A 22 4.41 1.71 1.47
C LEU A 22 3.40 2.35 0.52
N TYR A 23 3.00 3.58 0.80
CA TYR A 23 2.11 4.31 -0.11
C TYR A 23 2.74 4.46 -1.50
N LEU A 24 4.02 4.84 -1.54
CA LEU A 24 4.75 5.01 -2.80
C LEU A 24 4.81 3.69 -3.59
N ILE A 25 5.09 2.57 -2.90
CA ILE A 25 5.14 1.26 -3.54
C ILE A 25 3.80 0.92 -4.16
N LEU A 26 2.72 1.08 -3.40
CA LEU A 26 1.38 0.79 -3.92
C LEU A 26 1.03 1.71 -5.09
N TYR A 27 1.38 2.98 -4.98
CA TYR A 27 1.16 3.96 -6.03
C TYR A 27 1.86 3.56 -7.32
N GLU A 28 3.13 3.18 -7.23
CA GLU A 28 3.92 2.84 -8.41
C GLU A 28 3.50 1.52 -9.04
N LEU A 29 3.06 0.56 -8.23
CA LEU A 29 2.71 -0.77 -8.73
C LEU A 29 1.23 -0.87 -9.13
N SER A 30 0.42 0.11 -8.78
CA SER A 30 -1.00 0.08 -9.11
C SER A 30 -1.22 0.29 -10.60
N ASP A 31 -2.35 -0.22 -11.08
CA ASP A 31 -2.77 -0.04 -12.46
C ASP A 31 -3.37 1.37 -12.66
N GLN A 32 -3.91 1.60 -13.85
CA GLN A 32 -4.49 2.90 -14.17
C GLN A 32 -5.71 3.27 -13.32
N ASN A 33 -6.30 2.27 -12.64
CA ASN A 33 -7.43 2.47 -11.72
C ASN A 33 -6.97 2.61 -10.28
N GLY A 34 -5.67 2.63 -10.02
CA GLY A 34 -5.12 2.70 -8.68
C GLY A 34 -5.16 1.38 -7.93
N GLU A 35 -5.37 0.26 -8.62
CA GLU A 35 -5.57 -1.04 -7.99
C GLU A 35 -4.35 -1.92 -8.09
N ILE A 36 -4.06 -2.65 -7.01
CA ILE A 36 -2.98 -3.63 -6.98
C ILE A 36 -3.33 -4.77 -6.03
N ILE A 37 -3.05 -5.99 -6.46
CA ILE A 37 -3.19 -7.20 -5.64
C ILE A 37 -1.79 -7.69 -5.33
N ILE A 38 -1.40 -7.64 -4.06
CA ILE A 38 -0.07 -8.07 -3.63
C ILE A 38 -0.13 -8.62 -2.21
N PRO A 39 0.48 -9.79 -1.95
CA PRO A 39 0.54 -10.31 -0.59
C PRO A 39 1.46 -9.46 0.29
N GLN A 40 1.06 -9.23 1.53
CA GLN A 40 1.87 -8.45 2.47
C GLN A 40 3.25 -9.08 2.67
N ARG A 41 3.34 -10.42 2.63
CA ARG A 41 4.62 -11.11 2.80
C ARG A 41 5.64 -10.73 1.73
N ARG A 42 5.20 -10.40 0.51
CA ARG A 42 6.11 -9.97 -0.55
C ARG A 42 6.66 -8.59 -0.26
N ILE A 43 5.83 -7.71 0.26
CA ILE A 43 6.27 -6.37 0.68
C ILE A 43 7.25 -6.51 1.85
N SER A 44 6.87 -7.30 2.84
CA SER A 44 7.70 -7.55 4.02
C SER A 44 9.07 -8.09 3.63
N SER A 45 9.12 -9.09 2.76
CA SER A 45 10.36 -9.70 2.28
C SER A 45 11.21 -8.69 1.51
N ALA A 46 10.61 -7.95 0.60
CA ALA A 46 11.33 -7.00 -0.24
C ALA A 46 11.96 -5.87 0.57
N LEU A 47 11.26 -5.37 1.57
CA LEU A 47 11.73 -4.27 2.40
C LEU A 47 12.50 -4.73 3.65
N ARG A 48 12.53 -6.03 3.91
CA ARG A 48 13.16 -6.62 5.11
C ARG A 48 12.62 -6.00 6.40
N ILE A 49 11.30 -5.86 6.46
CA ILE A 49 10.59 -5.42 7.66
C ILE A 49 9.56 -6.48 8.03
N SER A 50 9.11 -6.47 9.29
CA SER A 50 8.19 -7.49 9.76
C SER A 50 6.82 -7.33 9.11
N LYS A 51 6.09 -8.46 9.00
CA LYS A 51 4.71 -8.44 8.51
C LYS A 51 3.82 -7.57 9.39
N SER A 52 4.04 -7.57 10.71
CA SER A 52 3.25 -6.75 11.61
C SER A 52 3.48 -5.27 11.35
N THR A 53 4.71 -4.88 11.02
CA THR A 53 5.01 -3.49 10.66
C THR A 53 4.30 -3.10 9.36
N VAL A 54 4.36 -3.96 8.35
CA VAL A 54 3.65 -3.73 7.09
C VAL A 54 2.16 -3.58 7.34
N SER A 55 1.57 -4.56 8.03
CA SER A 55 0.13 -4.58 8.30
C SER A 55 -0.33 -3.33 9.06
N ARG A 56 0.42 -2.94 10.10
CA ARG A 56 0.08 -1.77 10.92
C ARG A 56 0.11 -0.50 10.10
N ASN A 57 1.12 -0.32 9.29
CA ASN A 57 1.25 0.89 8.46
C ASN A 57 0.21 0.93 7.35
N LEU A 58 -0.12 -0.21 6.75
CA LEU A 58 -1.20 -0.26 5.76
C LEU A 58 -2.54 0.11 6.37
N ARG A 59 -2.82 -0.35 7.60
CA ARG A 59 -4.05 0.02 8.30
C ARG A 59 -4.10 1.51 8.61
N ARG A 60 -2.96 2.11 8.95
CA ARG A 60 -2.88 3.57 9.16
C ARG A 60 -3.20 4.34 7.89
N LEU A 61 -2.69 3.87 6.74
CA LEU A 61 -3.00 4.48 5.46
C LEU A 61 -4.49 4.36 5.14
N ARG A 62 -5.07 3.20 5.41
CA ARG A 62 -6.51 2.99 5.25
C ARG A 62 -7.32 3.93 6.14
N ASP A 63 -6.96 3.99 7.42
CA ASP A 63 -7.69 4.80 8.40
C ASP A 63 -7.58 6.30 8.09
N GLY A 64 -6.46 6.72 7.50
CA GLY A 64 -6.28 8.09 7.04
C GLY A 64 -6.99 8.42 5.72
N GLY A 65 -7.59 7.42 5.08
CA GLY A 65 -8.30 7.62 3.82
C GLY A 65 -7.41 7.64 2.59
N TYR A 66 -6.14 7.24 2.71
CA TYR A 66 -5.20 7.26 1.58
C TYR A 66 -5.30 6.04 0.69
N ILE A 67 -5.76 4.93 1.24
CA ILE A 67 -5.98 3.69 0.48
C ILE A 67 -7.25 3.01 0.97
N TYR A 68 -7.81 2.15 0.12
CA TYR A 68 -8.78 1.14 0.52
C TYR A 68 -8.08 -0.21 0.57
N ILE A 69 -8.52 -1.06 1.48
CA ILE A 69 -8.08 -2.46 1.56
C ILE A 69 -9.29 -3.32 1.30
N ASP A 70 -9.25 -4.09 0.23
CA ASP A 70 -10.33 -4.98 -0.16
C ASP A 70 -9.86 -6.42 0.08
N PRO A 71 -10.28 -7.07 1.20
CA PRO A 71 -9.87 -8.45 1.47
C PRO A 71 -10.54 -9.38 0.45
N ARG A 72 -9.77 -10.35 -0.03
CA ARG A 72 -10.24 -11.31 -1.02
C ARG A 72 -10.13 -12.72 -0.46
N TYR A 73 -11.03 -13.58 -0.91
CA TYR A 73 -11.11 -14.96 -0.46
C TYR A 73 -11.30 -15.88 -1.65
N HIS A 74 -10.79 -17.12 -1.53
CA HIS A 74 -11.13 -18.16 -2.48
C HIS A 74 -12.62 -18.50 -2.37
N ALA A 75 -13.19 -19.00 -3.45
CA ALA A 75 -14.59 -19.48 -3.44
C ALA A 75 -14.81 -20.55 -2.39
N GLU A 76 -13.77 -21.29 -2.01
CA GLU A 76 -13.83 -22.37 -1.02
C GLU A 76 -13.50 -21.89 0.39
N GLY A 77 -13.37 -20.59 0.61
CA GLY A 77 -13.22 -20.01 1.93
C GLY A 77 -11.80 -19.63 2.36
N GLY A 78 -10.76 -19.95 1.59
CA GLY A 78 -9.40 -19.53 1.88
C GLY A 78 -9.15 -18.08 1.55
N ARG A 79 -8.42 -17.36 2.41
CA ARG A 79 -8.07 -15.96 2.15
C ARG A 79 -6.92 -15.86 1.17
N VAL A 80 -7.05 -14.99 0.16
CA VAL A 80 -5.98 -14.67 -0.78
C VAL A 80 -5.43 -13.28 -0.49
N ALA A 81 -4.43 -12.85 -1.27
CA ALA A 81 -3.85 -11.52 -1.13
C ALA A 81 -4.91 -10.43 -1.24
N ASN A 82 -4.77 -9.40 -0.41
CA ASN A 82 -5.66 -8.24 -0.47
C ASN A 82 -5.47 -7.47 -1.76
N LYS A 83 -6.54 -6.85 -2.21
CA LYS A 83 -6.47 -5.81 -3.22
C LYS A 83 -6.37 -4.46 -2.49
N TYR A 84 -5.44 -3.64 -2.93
CA TYR A 84 -5.29 -2.28 -2.42
C TYR A 84 -5.70 -1.30 -3.50
N ILE A 85 -6.40 -0.25 -3.11
CA ILE A 85 -6.84 0.79 -4.03
C ILE A 85 -6.26 2.10 -3.53
N VAL A 86 -5.33 2.65 -4.29
CA VAL A 86 -4.67 3.91 -3.93
C VAL A 86 -5.59 5.06 -4.29
N ARG A 87 -5.81 5.94 -3.33
CA ARG A 87 -6.61 7.14 -3.54
C ARG A 87 -5.68 8.32 -3.79
N CYS A 88 -5.72 8.84 -5.00
CA CYS A 88 -5.02 10.06 -5.36
C CYS A 88 -6.01 11.20 -5.41
N ASN A 89 -5.76 12.20 -4.63
CA ASN A 89 -6.53 13.44 -4.71
C ASN A 89 -5.75 14.46 -5.55
#